data_227a5d775e4114b0965ccfbf15d0065c
#
_entry.id   227a5d775e4114b0965ccfbf15d0065c
#
_cell.length_a   1.000
_cell.length_b   1.000
_cell.length_c   1.000
_cell.angle_alpha   90.00
_cell.angle_beta   90.00
_cell.angle_gamma   90.00
#
_symmetry.space_group_name_H-M   'P 1'
#
loop_
_entity.id
_entity.type
_entity.pdbx_description
1 polymer ?
#
loop_
_entity_poly.entity_id
_entity_poly.type
_entity_poly.pdbx_seq_one_letter_code
_entity_poly.pdbx_strand_id
1 'polypeptide(L)'
;GVYAPSITFYKGIYYVMFTNVQDGINWPQKGYPNYSVTATDPSGPWSEPVYVNSLGFDPSLFIDDDGSAYVLVRFMDHRKGKDASPGIGMHVYDLNTMKPIGEPQFIYLGWAKKSAEGPKMLKKDGYYYLFTAEGGTGYGHYEAVARSKDIRGPYERAPNVFYSSADDPEAPIQKSGHGTL
;
A
#
# COMPACT_ATOMS: atom_id res chain seq x y z
N GLY A 1 17.03 -1.50 4.15
CA GLY A 1 16.78 -2.20 2.88
C GLY A 1 15.51 -1.71 2.22
N VAL A 2 15.23 -2.17 1.00
CA VAL A 2 14.00 -1.84 0.26
C VAL A 2 12.91 -2.83 0.62
N TYR A 3 11.73 -2.32 1.01
CA TYR A 3 10.54 -3.11 1.30
C TYR A 3 9.51 -2.95 0.18
N ALA A 4 8.85 -4.06 -0.15
CA ALA A 4 7.64 -4.21 -0.95
C ALA A 4 7.45 -3.14 -2.05
N PRO A 5 8.29 -3.11 -3.10
CA PRO A 5 8.10 -2.17 -4.19
C PRO A 5 6.78 -2.48 -4.92
N SER A 6 6.12 -1.42 -5.38
CA SER A 6 4.94 -1.52 -6.24
C SER A 6 5.20 -0.82 -7.57
N ILE A 7 4.63 -1.36 -8.65
CA ILE A 7 4.74 -0.80 -9.99
C ILE A 7 3.37 -0.43 -10.53
N THR A 8 3.26 0.74 -11.16
CA THR A 8 2.06 1.21 -11.85
C THR A 8 2.47 1.74 -13.22
N PHE A 9 1.76 1.35 -14.26
CA PHE A 9 1.96 1.87 -15.61
C PHE A 9 0.83 2.82 -15.99
N TYR A 10 1.19 4.03 -16.42
CA TYR A 10 0.22 5.04 -16.85
C TYR A 10 0.78 5.93 -17.95
N LYS A 11 0.04 6.05 -19.06
CA LYS A 11 0.38 6.93 -20.21
C LYS A 11 1.83 6.82 -20.68
N GLY A 12 2.33 5.58 -20.80
CA GLY A 12 3.68 5.31 -21.30
C GLY A 12 4.79 5.44 -20.26
N ILE A 13 4.46 5.68 -18.98
CA ILE A 13 5.43 5.81 -17.89
C ILE A 13 5.18 4.71 -16.85
N TYR A 14 6.24 4.04 -16.45
CA TYR A 14 6.26 3.16 -15.29
C TYR A 14 6.64 3.97 -14.05
N TYR A 15 5.88 3.82 -12.99
CA TYR A 15 6.12 4.37 -11.67
C TYR A 15 6.42 3.22 -10.72
N VAL A 16 7.57 3.23 -10.07
CA VAL A 16 7.87 2.29 -8.99
C VAL A 16 7.93 3.06 -7.69
N MET A 17 7.12 2.65 -6.72
CA MET A 17 7.17 3.16 -5.36
C MET A 17 7.76 2.12 -4.43
N PHE A 18 8.56 2.55 -3.47
CA PHE A 18 9.19 1.66 -2.49
C PHE A 18 9.50 2.39 -1.19
N THR A 19 9.62 1.62 -0.12
CA THR A 19 10.12 2.11 1.17
C THR A 19 11.60 1.78 1.30
N ASN A 20 12.43 2.76 1.60
CA ASN A 20 13.80 2.54 2.00
C ASN A 20 13.88 2.48 3.53
N VAL A 21 13.73 1.28 4.09
CA VAL A 21 13.77 1.07 5.54
C VAL A 21 15.15 1.35 6.08
N GLN A 22 15.23 2.32 6.96
CA GLN A 22 16.46 2.70 7.64
C GLN A 22 16.60 1.87 8.92
N ASP A 23 17.54 0.92 8.87
CA ASP A 23 17.94 0.11 10.02
C ASP A 23 19.08 0.81 10.79
N GLY A 24 18.82 1.28 11.92
CA GLY A 24 19.78 1.91 12.83
C GLY A 24 19.21 2.05 14.22
N ILE A 25 17.90 1.80 14.31
CA ILE A 25 17.12 1.96 15.52
C ILE A 25 16.24 0.73 15.66
N ASN A 26 16.19 0.16 16.87
CA ASN A 26 15.35 -1.00 17.17
C ASN A 26 13.86 -0.69 16.93
N TRP A 27 13.08 -1.69 16.47
CA TRP A 27 11.64 -1.61 16.44
C TRP A 27 11.07 -1.06 17.77
N PRO A 28 10.11 -0.11 17.78
CA PRO A 28 9.32 0.43 16.65
C PRO A 28 9.87 1.71 15.99
N GLN A 29 11.09 2.09 16.23
CA GLN A 29 11.68 3.39 15.85
C GLN A 29 12.35 3.39 14.47
N LYS A 30 11.98 2.47 13.59
CA LYS A 30 12.49 2.44 12.21
C LYS A 30 11.98 3.63 11.40
N GLY A 31 12.86 4.21 10.59
CA GLY A 31 12.47 5.18 9.57
C GLY A 31 11.89 4.49 8.34
N TYR A 32 10.80 5.02 7.79
CA TYR A 32 10.12 4.49 6.60
C TYR A 32 9.97 5.57 5.52
N PRO A 33 11.07 6.14 5.00
CA PRO A 33 10.98 7.05 3.88
C PRO A 33 10.56 6.31 2.61
N ASN A 34 9.50 6.79 1.99
CA ASN A 34 8.97 6.29 0.72
C ASN A 34 9.49 7.13 -0.43
N TYR A 35 9.84 6.49 -1.51
CA TYR A 35 10.36 7.08 -2.73
C TYR A 35 9.58 6.61 -3.95
N SER A 36 9.65 7.40 -5.01
CA SER A 36 9.18 7.05 -6.34
C SER A 36 10.30 7.21 -7.35
N VAL A 37 10.38 6.28 -8.31
CA VAL A 37 11.21 6.38 -9.53
C VAL A 37 10.34 6.12 -10.74
N THR A 38 10.74 6.66 -11.89
CA THR A 38 10.01 6.51 -13.15
C THR A 38 10.92 6.04 -14.28
N ALA A 39 10.33 5.35 -15.27
CA ALA A 39 10.98 5.00 -16.53
C ALA A 39 9.95 4.90 -17.66
N THR A 40 10.38 5.06 -18.90
CA THR A 40 9.55 4.78 -20.09
C THR A 40 9.66 3.32 -20.57
N ASP A 41 10.68 2.61 -20.09
CA ASP A 41 10.91 1.19 -20.33
C ASP A 41 11.14 0.48 -18.99
N PRO A 42 10.53 -0.68 -18.71
CA PRO A 42 10.71 -1.38 -17.44
C PRO A 42 12.14 -1.87 -17.18
N SER A 43 12.96 -1.98 -18.23
CA SER A 43 14.40 -2.27 -18.12
C SER A 43 15.24 -1.02 -17.79
N GLY A 44 14.61 0.16 -17.77
CA GLY A 44 15.25 1.44 -17.46
C GLY A 44 15.76 2.19 -18.72
N PRO A 45 16.54 3.22 -18.57
CA PRO A 45 17.03 3.74 -17.28
C PRO A 45 15.93 4.32 -16.40
N TRP A 46 16.02 4.09 -15.10
CA TRP A 46 15.13 4.66 -14.08
C TRP A 46 15.62 6.06 -13.67
N SER A 47 14.69 6.94 -13.31
CA SER A 47 15.01 8.26 -12.78
C SER A 47 15.72 8.19 -11.42
N GLU A 48 16.28 9.32 -10.99
CA GLU A 48 16.67 9.49 -9.60
C GLU A 48 15.46 9.36 -8.68
N PRO A 49 15.63 8.80 -7.46
CA PRO A 49 14.55 8.65 -6.52
C PRO A 49 14.03 10.00 -6.01
N VAL A 50 12.72 10.20 -6.09
CA VAL A 50 12.04 11.35 -5.51
C VAL A 50 11.39 10.95 -4.20
N TYR A 51 11.70 11.68 -3.12
CA TYR A 51 11.08 11.46 -1.81
C TYR A 51 9.58 11.77 -1.86
N VAL A 52 8.76 10.84 -1.37
CA VAL A 52 7.30 10.97 -1.31
C VAL A 52 6.83 11.37 0.09
N ASN A 53 7.02 10.51 1.07
CA ASN A 53 6.62 10.74 2.47
C ASN A 53 7.31 9.73 3.41
N SER A 54 7.06 9.87 4.72
CA SER A 54 7.48 8.90 5.75
C SER A 54 6.31 8.49 6.64
N LEU A 55 5.12 8.33 6.04
CA LEU A 55 3.88 8.01 6.77
C LEU A 55 3.80 6.54 7.21
N GLY A 56 4.68 5.71 6.73
CA GLY A 56 4.72 4.27 6.96
C GLY A 56 5.36 3.57 5.78
N PHE A 57 4.96 2.35 5.46
CA PHE A 57 5.62 1.52 4.45
C PHE A 57 4.62 0.88 3.47
N ASP A 58 5.13 0.09 2.51
CA ASP A 58 4.40 -0.55 1.43
C ASP A 58 3.62 0.47 0.56
N PRO A 59 4.30 1.48 -0.02
CA PRO A 59 3.62 2.46 -0.84
C PRO A 59 3.13 1.86 -2.15
N SER A 60 1.95 2.25 -2.58
CA SER A 60 1.46 1.97 -3.93
C SER A 60 0.81 3.20 -4.55
N LEU A 61 0.88 3.30 -5.87
CA LEU A 61 0.26 4.37 -6.65
C LEU A 61 -1.03 3.85 -7.28
N PHE A 62 -2.12 4.55 -7.03
CA PHE A 62 -3.38 4.40 -7.75
C PHE A 62 -3.65 5.66 -8.56
N ILE A 63 -4.06 5.49 -9.82
CA ILE A 63 -4.46 6.59 -10.70
C ILE A 63 -5.89 6.31 -11.16
N ASP A 64 -6.78 7.25 -10.87
CA ASP A 64 -8.20 7.15 -11.21
C ASP A 64 -8.45 7.47 -12.69
N ASP A 65 -9.66 7.18 -13.17
CA ASP A 65 -10.09 7.38 -14.56
C ASP A 65 -10.00 8.84 -15.00
N ASP A 66 -10.17 9.78 -14.07
CA ASP A 66 -10.06 11.21 -14.32
C ASP A 66 -8.60 11.73 -14.31
N GLY A 67 -7.65 10.86 -14.01
CA GLY A 67 -6.22 11.18 -13.91
C GLY A 67 -5.77 11.65 -12.53
N SER A 68 -6.66 11.73 -11.54
CA SER A 68 -6.31 11.97 -10.14
C SER A 68 -5.45 10.82 -9.62
N ALA A 69 -4.37 11.14 -8.94
CA ALA A 69 -3.44 10.15 -8.43
C ALA A 69 -3.37 10.14 -6.90
N TYR A 70 -3.15 8.97 -6.34
CA TYR A 70 -3.15 8.74 -4.90
C TYR A 70 -2.05 7.75 -4.51
N VAL A 71 -1.31 8.07 -3.47
CA VAL A 71 -0.39 7.14 -2.82
C VAL A 71 -1.07 6.52 -1.61
N LEU A 72 -1.13 5.20 -1.58
CA LEU A 72 -1.58 4.43 -0.43
C LEU A 72 -0.36 3.89 0.32
N VAL A 73 -0.45 3.83 1.65
CA VAL A 73 0.60 3.27 2.50
C VAL A 73 -0.01 2.54 3.69
N ARG A 74 0.68 1.57 4.26
CA ARG A 74 0.44 1.19 5.64
C ARG A 74 0.83 2.36 6.53
N PHE A 75 -0.14 2.97 7.19
CA PHE A 75 0.07 4.15 8.02
C PHE A 75 0.71 3.78 9.36
N MET A 76 1.69 4.56 9.79
CA MET A 76 2.35 4.43 11.09
C MET A 76 2.16 5.73 11.88
N ASP A 77 1.50 5.65 13.03
CA ASP A 77 1.31 6.80 13.91
C ASP A 77 2.20 6.67 15.16
N HIS A 78 3.30 7.40 15.16
CA HIS A 78 4.29 7.36 16.25
C HIS A 78 3.97 8.33 17.39
N ARG A 79 2.83 9.03 17.36
CA ARG A 79 2.42 9.95 18.43
C ARG A 79 2.07 9.18 19.69
N LYS A 80 2.51 9.70 20.85
CA LYS A 80 2.24 9.08 22.14
C LYS A 80 0.73 8.87 22.37
N GLY A 81 0.36 7.65 22.74
CA GLY A 81 -1.03 7.28 23.03
C GLY A 81 -1.89 6.98 21.80
N LYS A 82 -1.29 6.92 20.60
CA LYS A 82 -1.95 6.47 19.38
C LYS A 82 -1.60 5.01 19.07
N ASP A 83 -2.45 4.38 18.26
CA ASP A 83 -2.12 3.07 17.70
C ASP A 83 -0.96 3.24 16.70
N ALA A 84 0.14 2.54 16.93
CA ALA A 84 1.32 2.65 16.09
C ALA A 84 1.09 2.20 14.64
N SER A 85 0.04 1.44 14.36
CA SER A 85 -0.30 0.94 13.02
C SER A 85 -1.80 0.85 12.83
N PRO A 86 -2.49 1.99 12.66
CA PRO A 86 -3.95 2.03 12.60
C PRO A 86 -4.53 1.42 11.30
N GLY A 87 -3.74 1.19 10.24
CA GLY A 87 -4.20 0.62 8.98
C GLY A 87 -3.71 1.37 7.74
N ILE A 88 -4.57 1.59 6.76
CA ILE A 88 -4.20 2.18 5.46
C ILE A 88 -4.49 3.68 5.45
N GLY A 89 -3.45 4.44 5.09
CA GLY A 89 -3.53 5.86 4.78
C GLY A 89 -3.44 6.12 3.27
N MET A 90 -4.00 7.23 2.84
CA MET A 90 -4.00 7.69 1.46
C MET A 90 -3.60 9.16 1.40
N HIS A 91 -2.79 9.51 0.40
CA HIS A 91 -2.36 10.88 0.14
C HIS A 91 -2.60 11.23 -1.33
N VAL A 92 -3.23 12.36 -1.61
CA VAL A 92 -3.31 12.87 -2.99
C VAL A 92 -1.91 13.10 -3.52
N TYR A 93 -1.68 12.76 -4.79
CA TYR A 93 -0.35 12.77 -5.38
C TYR A 93 -0.34 13.52 -6.71
N ASP A 94 0.63 14.42 -6.90
CA ASP A 94 0.85 15.11 -8.16
C ASP A 94 1.88 14.34 -9.00
N LEU A 95 1.44 13.80 -10.11
CA LEU A 95 2.29 13.05 -11.05
C LEU A 95 3.37 13.91 -11.71
N ASN A 96 3.16 15.23 -11.84
CA ASN A 96 4.12 16.13 -12.49
C ASN A 96 5.30 16.45 -11.58
N THR A 97 5.02 16.73 -10.31
CA THR A 97 6.05 17.04 -9.31
C THR A 97 6.54 15.80 -8.57
N MET A 98 5.84 14.67 -8.72
CA MET A 98 6.06 13.42 -7.98
C MET A 98 6.02 13.62 -6.45
N LYS A 99 5.09 14.46 -5.98
CA LYS A 99 4.95 14.81 -4.56
C LYS A 99 3.51 14.70 -4.08
N PRO A 100 3.31 14.39 -2.80
CA PRO A 100 1.98 14.43 -2.20
C PRO A 100 1.48 15.88 -2.06
N ILE A 101 0.14 16.04 -2.10
CA ILE A 101 -0.57 17.30 -1.96
C ILE A 101 -1.50 17.25 -0.75
N GLY A 102 -1.43 18.27 0.09
CA GLY A 102 -2.29 18.40 1.28
C GLY A 102 -1.95 17.40 2.39
N GLU A 103 -2.93 17.10 3.22
CA GLU A 103 -2.75 16.19 4.36
C GLU A 103 -3.17 14.75 4.01
N PRO A 104 -2.48 13.75 4.55
CA PRO A 104 -2.87 12.36 4.38
C PRO A 104 -4.19 12.07 5.09
N GLN A 105 -4.96 11.15 4.53
CA GLN A 105 -6.21 10.68 5.09
C GLN A 105 -6.10 9.20 5.46
N PHE A 106 -6.61 8.86 6.62
CA PHE A 106 -6.79 7.47 7.01
C PHE A 106 -8.08 6.93 6.36
N ILE A 107 -8.02 5.80 5.68
CA ILE A 107 -9.16 5.28 4.91
C ILE A 107 -9.67 3.91 5.35
N TYR A 108 -8.81 3.04 5.94
CA TYR A 108 -9.21 1.67 6.26
C TYR A 108 -8.40 1.07 7.41
N LEU A 109 -9.11 0.45 8.39
CA LEU A 109 -8.50 -0.19 9.56
C LEU A 109 -7.92 -1.60 9.30
N GLY A 110 -8.36 -2.24 8.22
CA GLY A 110 -8.10 -3.66 7.99
C GLY A 110 -9.27 -4.54 8.40
N TRP A 111 -9.26 -5.79 7.91
CA TRP A 111 -10.27 -6.80 8.16
C TRP A 111 -10.37 -7.14 9.66
N ALA A 112 -9.25 -7.45 10.28
CA ALA A 112 -9.16 -7.81 11.70
C ALA A 112 -8.95 -6.58 12.62
N LYS A 113 -9.14 -5.36 12.10
CA LYS A 113 -8.87 -4.10 12.80
C LYS A 113 -7.41 -3.93 13.23
N LYS A 114 -6.49 -4.64 12.58
CA LYS A 114 -5.04 -4.56 12.86
C LYS A 114 -4.23 -4.99 11.65
N SER A 115 -3.09 -4.36 11.47
CA SER A 115 -2.00 -4.83 10.61
C SER A 115 -2.31 -4.98 9.12
N ALA A 116 -3.28 -4.24 8.58
CA ALA A 116 -3.42 -4.12 7.13
C ALA A 116 -2.16 -3.45 6.56
N GLU A 117 -1.54 -4.09 5.56
CA GLU A 117 -0.35 -3.63 4.86
C GLU A 117 -0.45 -3.92 3.37
N GLY A 118 0.55 -3.59 2.58
CA GLY A 118 0.58 -3.89 1.14
C GLY A 118 -0.61 -3.36 0.35
N PRO A 119 -1.14 -2.15 0.60
CA PRO A 119 -2.38 -1.71 -0.04
C PRO A 119 -2.25 -1.67 -1.56
N LYS A 120 -3.25 -2.20 -2.27
CA LYS A 120 -3.44 -2.01 -3.71
C LYS A 120 -4.87 -1.57 -3.95
N MET A 121 -5.09 -0.74 -4.95
CA MET A 121 -6.42 -0.26 -5.29
C MET A 121 -6.75 -0.54 -6.76
N LEU A 122 -7.97 -0.99 -6.99
CA LEU A 122 -8.57 -1.18 -8.31
C LEU A 122 -9.92 -0.50 -8.35
N LYS A 123 -10.22 0.22 -9.42
CA LYS A 123 -11.56 0.72 -9.70
C LYS A 123 -12.25 -0.17 -10.73
N LYS A 124 -13.43 -0.64 -10.41
CA LYS A 124 -14.22 -1.49 -11.30
C LYS A 124 -15.71 -1.35 -10.99
N ASP A 125 -16.53 -1.24 -12.04
CA ASP A 125 -18.01 -1.21 -11.96
C ASP A 125 -18.55 -0.18 -10.94
N GLY A 126 -17.89 1.00 -10.89
CA GLY A 126 -18.26 2.10 -9.99
C GLY A 126 -17.87 1.93 -8.54
N TYR A 127 -17.01 0.94 -8.23
CA TYR A 127 -16.45 0.72 -6.90
C TYR A 127 -14.92 0.83 -6.92
N TYR A 128 -14.38 1.32 -5.82
CA TYR A 128 -12.97 1.19 -5.45
C TYR A 128 -12.81 -0.08 -4.61
N TYR A 129 -11.98 -1.00 -5.06
CA TYR A 129 -11.61 -2.21 -4.34
C TYR A 129 -10.24 -1.99 -3.73
N LEU A 130 -10.16 -2.10 -2.42
CA LEU A 130 -8.92 -2.01 -1.66
C LEU A 130 -8.49 -3.41 -1.25
N PHE A 131 -7.35 -3.85 -1.75
CA PHE A 131 -6.69 -5.10 -1.39
C PHE A 131 -5.65 -4.80 -0.32
N THR A 132 -5.58 -5.65 0.69
CA THR A 132 -4.63 -5.53 1.80
C THR A 132 -4.10 -6.88 2.22
N ALA A 133 -2.79 -6.92 2.50
CA ALA A 133 -2.19 -8.05 3.17
C ALA A 133 -2.41 -7.94 4.68
N GLU A 134 -2.83 -9.03 5.31
CA GLU A 134 -3.12 -9.05 6.74
C GLU A 134 -2.62 -10.35 7.40
N GLY A 135 -2.66 -10.43 8.72
CA GLY A 135 -2.22 -11.60 9.48
C GLY A 135 -0.69 -11.69 9.67
N GLY A 136 0.04 -10.66 9.28
CA GLY A 136 1.51 -10.63 9.33
C GLY A 136 2.15 -11.62 8.36
N THR A 137 3.48 -11.81 8.41
CA THR A 137 4.25 -12.62 7.46
C THR A 137 4.34 -14.12 7.83
N GLY A 138 3.56 -14.57 8.82
CA GLY A 138 3.51 -15.96 9.28
C GLY A 138 2.53 -16.83 8.49
N TYR A 139 2.25 -18.03 9.02
CA TYR A 139 1.29 -18.97 8.41
C TYR A 139 -0.15 -18.44 8.36
N GLY A 140 -0.50 -17.49 9.22
CA GLY A 140 -1.80 -16.82 9.22
C GLY A 140 -1.91 -15.64 8.20
N HIS A 141 -0.93 -15.48 7.29
CA HIS A 141 -0.95 -14.45 6.27
C HIS A 141 -2.08 -14.66 5.26
N TYR A 142 -2.76 -13.58 4.87
CA TYR A 142 -3.83 -13.64 3.88
C TYR A 142 -3.98 -12.32 3.12
N GLU A 143 -4.63 -12.38 1.98
CA GLU A 143 -5.09 -11.23 1.22
C GLU A 143 -6.55 -10.94 1.54
N ALA A 144 -6.85 -9.72 1.91
CA ALA A 144 -8.20 -9.24 2.19
C ALA A 144 -8.64 -8.22 1.12
N VAL A 145 -9.96 -8.10 0.95
CA VAL A 145 -10.56 -7.12 0.03
C VAL A 145 -11.69 -6.39 0.73
N ALA A 146 -11.70 -5.08 0.54
CA ALA A 146 -12.82 -4.21 0.89
C ALA A 146 -13.19 -3.33 -0.31
N ARG A 147 -14.42 -2.83 -0.36
CA ARG A 147 -14.88 -1.95 -1.44
C ARG A 147 -15.61 -0.73 -0.92
N SER A 148 -15.59 0.34 -1.71
CA SER A 148 -16.38 1.55 -1.47
C SER A 148 -16.79 2.20 -2.79
N LYS A 149 -17.85 2.99 -2.78
CA LYS A 149 -18.21 3.88 -3.91
C LYS A 149 -17.43 5.21 -3.88
N ASP A 150 -16.89 5.57 -2.74
CA ASP A 150 -16.01 6.73 -2.56
C ASP A 150 -14.60 6.25 -2.26
N ILE A 151 -13.61 6.84 -2.92
CA ILE A 151 -12.19 6.49 -2.71
C ILE A 151 -11.72 6.69 -1.27
N ARG A 152 -12.39 7.58 -0.53
CA ARG A 152 -12.11 7.84 0.88
C ARG A 152 -12.83 6.89 1.84
N GLY A 153 -13.69 6.01 1.31
CA GLY A 153 -14.52 5.12 2.10
C GLY A 153 -15.89 5.73 2.48
N PRO A 154 -16.63 5.13 3.42
CA PRO A 154 -16.20 3.95 4.18
C PRO A 154 -16.09 2.68 3.31
N TYR A 155 -15.09 1.85 3.61
CA TYR A 155 -14.88 0.58 2.93
C TYR A 155 -15.63 -0.55 3.63
N GLU A 156 -16.47 -1.25 2.85
CA GLU A 156 -17.14 -2.47 3.24
C GLU A 156 -16.23 -3.67 2.93
N ARG A 157 -15.89 -4.45 3.95
CA ARG A 157 -15.09 -5.65 3.77
C ARG A 157 -15.88 -6.75 3.05
N ALA A 158 -15.20 -7.57 2.25
CA ALA A 158 -15.79 -8.78 1.69
C ALA A 158 -16.20 -9.75 2.81
N PRO A 159 -17.17 -10.66 2.61
CA PRO A 159 -17.60 -11.60 3.65
C PRO A 159 -16.52 -12.62 4.02
N ASN A 160 -15.63 -12.95 3.08
CA ASN A 160 -14.53 -13.89 3.26
C ASN A 160 -13.21 -13.25 2.87
N VAL A 161 -12.10 -13.80 3.35
CA VAL A 161 -10.76 -13.45 2.85
C VAL A 161 -10.68 -13.76 1.35
N PHE A 162 -9.94 -12.94 0.63
CA PHE A 162 -9.81 -13.12 -0.81
C PHE A 162 -8.93 -14.33 -1.16
N TYR A 163 -7.82 -14.47 -0.46
CA TYR A 163 -6.90 -15.58 -0.62
C TYR A 163 -6.13 -15.86 0.67
N SER A 164 -5.99 -17.13 1.02
CA SER A 164 -5.17 -17.59 2.15
C SER A 164 -4.79 -19.07 1.94
N SER A 165 -3.65 -19.47 2.48
CA SER A 165 -3.26 -20.89 2.67
C SER A 165 -3.21 -21.27 4.15
N ALA A 166 -3.73 -20.42 5.05
CA ALA A 166 -3.61 -20.62 6.49
C ALA A 166 -4.32 -21.91 6.99
N ASP A 167 -5.40 -22.30 6.33
CA ASP A 167 -6.23 -23.45 6.69
C ASP A 167 -5.85 -24.75 5.95
N ASP A 168 -4.83 -24.68 5.07
CA ASP A 168 -4.32 -25.82 4.30
C ASP A 168 -2.80 -25.97 4.49
N PRO A 169 -2.35 -26.72 5.52
CA PRO A 169 -0.94 -26.93 5.78
C PRO A 169 -0.20 -27.72 4.70
N GLU A 170 -0.94 -28.45 3.85
CA GLU A 170 -0.39 -29.24 2.73
C GLU A 170 -0.34 -28.44 1.42
N ALA A 171 -0.88 -27.23 1.39
CA ALA A 171 -0.79 -26.37 0.19
C ALA A 171 0.68 -26.17 -0.21
N PRO A 172 1.02 -26.29 -1.51
CA PRO A 172 2.40 -26.16 -1.98
C PRO A 172 2.97 -24.75 -1.77
N ILE A 173 2.11 -23.74 -1.65
CA ILE A 173 2.48 -22.35 -1.36
C ILE A 173 1.87 -21.96 -0.03
N GLN A 174 2.72 -21.64 0.93
CA GLN A 174 2.35 -21.21 2.26
C GLN A 174 2.56 -19.71 2.46
N LYS A 175 1.95 -19.13 3.52
CA LYS A 175 2.09 -17.72 3.91
C LYS A 175 1.71 -16.76 2.78
N SER A 176 0.62 -17.06 2.09
CA SER A 176 0.18 -16.37 0.88
C SER A 176 -0.58 -15.10 1.19
N GLY A 177 -0.19 -14.00 0.57
CA GLY A 177 -0.78 -12.67 0.69
C GLY A 177 0.12 -11.64 0.02
N HIS A 178 -0.15 -10.36 0.25
CA HIS A 178 0.60 -9.22 -0.29
C HIS A 178 0.66 -9.27 -1.82
N GLY A 179 -0.51 -9.47 -2.44
CA GLY A 179 -0.67 -9.60 -3.88
C GLY A 179 -0.37 -8.31 -4.65
N THR A 180 -0.15 -8.46 -5.96
CA THR A 180 -0.04 -7.36 -6.93
C THR A 180 -1.19 -7.46 -7.93
N LEU A 181 -1.78 -6.32 -8.31
CA LEU A 181 -2.86 -6.20 -9.30
C LEU A 181 -2.29 -5.85 -10.67
#